data_51805204692ea7e05e0306b3f8ed1817
#
_entry.id   51805204692ea7e05e0306b3f8ed1817
#
_cell.length_a   1.000
_cell.length_b   1.000
_cell.length_c   1.000
_cell.angle_alpha   90.00
_cell.angle_beta   90.00
_cell.angle_gamma   90.00
#
_symmetry.space_group_name_H-M   'P 1'
#
loop_
_entity.id
_entity.type
_entity.pdbx_description
1 polymer ?
#
loop_
_entity_poly.entity_id
_entity_poly.type
_entity_poly.pdbx_seq_one_letter_code
_entity_poly.pdbx_strand_id
1 'polypeptide(L)'
;AIPFDPSISYEQGAMFEPSTVALHGLLQNDYQGGECVAILGCGTIGIFTMQWAKIFGSKKVVVFDISRERLDLALRMGADAVVDTTKENYMEEAMALTGGKGYAYVFETAGQVPTMHMAFELAANKSHVCFIGTPHADLTFTPKQWENMNRKEFKLTGSWMSYSSPFPGKEWELTAHYFATGQLKFDPGFVYCKMPMSQAQEAFQLFKTPGLVKGKILLVNED
;
A
#
# COMPACT_ATOMS: atom_id res chain seq x y z
N ALA A 1 17.35 9.14 -15.94
CA ALA A 1 17.84 7.96 -15.21
C ALA A 1 18.15 8.37 -13.75
N ILE A 2 17.91 7.49 -12.82
CA ILE A 2 18.24 7.68 -11.41
C ILE A 2 19.35 6.70 -11.08
N PRO A 3 20.54 7.18 -10.70
CA PRO A 3 21.59 6.30 -10.22
C PRO A 3 21.18 5.74 -8.85
N PHE A 4 21.50 4.49 -8.60
CA PHE A 4 21.33 3.85 -7.30
C PHE A 4 22.60 3.09 -6.90
N ASP A 5 22.74 2.83 -5.62
CA ASP A 5 23.92 2.18 -5.05
C ASP A 5 24.09 0.77 -5.64
N PRO A 6 25.31 0.35 -6.01
CA PRO A 6 25.58 -0.99 -6.55
C PRO A 6 25.20 -2.15 -5.61
N SER A 7 24.98 -1.90 -4.31
CA SER A 7 24.47 -2.90 -3.36
C SER A 7 23.00 -3.27 -3.59
N ILE A 8 22.26 -2.44 -4.33
CA ILE A 8 20.84 -2.67 -4.64
C ILE A 8 20.74 -3.67 -5.80
N SER A 9 20.02 -4.78 -5.59
CA SER A 9 19.81 -5.77 -6.63
C SER A 9 18.86 -5.25 -7.74
N TYR A 10 18.88 -5.89 -8.89
CA TYR A 10 17.96 -5.56 -10.00
C TYR A 10 16.48 -5.77 -9.59
N GLU A 11 16.21 -6.79 -8.77
CA GLU A 11 14.85 -7.02 -8.24
C GLU A 11 14.40 -5.87 -7.32
N GLN A 12 15.29 -5.37 -6.46
CA GLN A 12 15.01 -4.18 -5.65
C GLN A 12 14.82 -2.95 -6.54
N GLY A 13 15.66 -2.78 -7.55
CA GLY A 13 15.52 -1.70 -8.54
C GLY A 13 14.17 -1.73 -9.27
N ALA A 14 13.68 -2.92 -9.61
CA ALA A 14 12.36 -3.11 -10.22
C ALA A 14 11.21 -2.73 -9.27
N MET A 15 11.45 -2.65 -7.96
CA MET A 15 10.48 -2.23 -6.94
C MET A 15 10.52 -0.72 -6.65
N PHE A 16 11.39 0.05 -7.29
CA PHE A 16 11.48 1.49 -7.04
C PHE A 16 10.17 2.19 -7.35
N GLU A 17 9.62 1.99 -8.54
CA GLU A 17 8.38 2.65 -8.94
C GLU A 17 7.20 2.27 -8.01
N PRO A 18 6.91 0.99 -7.70
CA PRO A 18 5.87 0.67 -6.73
C PRO A 18 6.11 1.29 -5.33
N SER A 19 7.36 1.37 -4.90
CA SER A 19 7.71 2.00 -3.64
C SER A 19 7.48 3.50 -3.65
N THR A 20 7.81 4.17 -4.77
CA THR A 20 7.60 5.62 -4.90
C THR A 20 6.12 6.00 -4.99
N VAL A 21 5.28 5.18 -5.64
CA VAL A 21 3.81 5.35 -5.61
C VAL A 21 3.30 5.31 -4.16
N ALA A 22 3.75 4.34 -3.38
CA ALA A 22 3.38 4.22 -1.97
C ALA A 22 3.82 5.45 -1.16
N LEU A 23 5.07 5.87 -1.31
CA LEU A 23 5.61 7.06 -0.62
C LEU A 23 4.86 8.33 -1.03
N HIS A 24 4.57 8.50 -2.32
CA HIS A 24 3.82 9.65 -2.81
C HIS A 24 2.45 9.76 -2.12
N GLY A 25 1.76 8.62 -1.91
CA GLY A 25 0.51 8.59 -1.15
C GLY A 25 0.64 9.11 0.28
N LEU A 26 1.73 8.77 0.98
CA LEU A 26 1.99 9.32 2.31
C LEU A 26 2.19 10.84 2.25
N LEU A 27 2.99 11.32 1.29
CA LEU A 27 3.31 12.74 1.14
C LEU A 27 2.08 13.58 0.76
N GLN A 28 1.23 13.07 -0.14
CA GLN A 28 -0.03 13.72 -0.52
C GLN A 28 -1.03 13.79 0.65
N ASN A 29 -0.89 12.89 1.61
CA ASN A 29 -1.78 12.80 2.77
C ASN A 29 -1.24 13.51 4.02
N ASP A 30 -0.25 14.40 3.86
CA ASP A 30 0.38 15.16 4.94
C ASP A 30 0.84 14.28 6.12
N TYR A 31 1.43 13.10 5.82
CA TYR A 31 1.79 12.13 6.84
C TYR A 31 2.86 12.65 7.80
N GLN A 32 2.57 12.64 9.10
CA GLN A 32 3.46 13.18 10.16
C GLN A 32 4.06 12.11 11.08
N GLY A 33 3.67 10.84 10.95
CA GLY A 33 4.05 9.81 11.91
C GLY A 33 3.31 9.90 13.24
N GLY A 34 3.78 9.16 14.25
CA GLY A 34 3.29 9.23 15.63
C GLY A 34 1.93 8.58 15.92
N GLU A 35 1.16 8.22 14.90
CA GLU A 35 -0.23 7.80 14.99
C GLU A 35 -0.47 6.36 14.50
N CYS A 36 -1.69 5.87 14.72
CA CYS A 36 -2.15 4.58 14.21
C CYS A 36 -2.54 4.71 12.73
N VAL A 37 -2.06 3.76 11.92
CA VAL A 37 -2.24 3.71 10.47
C VAL A 37 -2.95 2.43 10.05
N ALA A 38 -3.96 2.54 9.20
CA ALA A 38 -4.59 1.41 8.50
C ALA A 38 -4.14 1.38 7.05
N ILE A 39 -3.72 0.19 6.58
CA ILE A 39 -3.40 -0.08 5.18
C ILE A 39 -4.39 -1.11 4.65
N LEU A 40 -5.23 -0.72 3.70
CA LEU A 40 -6.25 -1.58 3.11
C LEU A 40 -5.74 -2.16 1.79
N GLY A 41 -5.50 -3.46 1.80
CA GLY A 41 -4.84 -4.20 0.74
C GLY A 41 -3.36 -4.47 1.04
N CYS A 42 -2.99 -5.73 0.93
CA CYS A 42 -1.63 -6.23 1.22
C CYS A 42 -0.90 -6.65 -0.07
N GLY A 43 -1.13 -5.91 -1.17
CA GLY A 43 -0.36 -6.02 -2.39
C GLY A 43 1.00 -5.32 -2.27
N THR A 44 1.77 -5.28 -3.35
CA THR A 44 3.10 -4.64 -3.37
C THR A 44 3.03 -3.19 -2.89
N ILE A 45 2.06 -2.40 -3.37
CA ILE A 45 1.87 -1.00 -2.94
C ILE A 45 1.54 -0.94 -1.44
N GLY A 46 0.61 -1.77 -0.95
CA GLY A 46 0.23 -1.78 0.46
C GLY A 46 1.39 -2.12 1.39
N ILE A 47 2.22 -3.12 1.04
CA ILE A 47 3.42 -3.46 1.82
C ILE A 47 4.44 -2.31 1.84
N PHE A 48 4.66 -1.63 0.71
CA PHE A 48 5.54 -0.46 0.71
C PHE A 48 4.93 0.72 1.48
N THR A 49 3.62 0.96 1.38
CA THR A 49 2.93 1.97 2.19
C THR A 49 3.12 1.71 3.69
N MET A 50 3.00 0.44 4.10
CA MET A 50 3.26 -0.01 5.48
C MET A 50 4.70 0.28 5.90
N GLN A 51 5.69 -0.11 5.07
CA GLN A 51 7.09 0.12 5.39
C GLN A 51 7.42 1.62 5.49
N TRP A 52 6.93 2.44 4.56
CA TRP A 52 7.09 3.90 4.62
C TRP A 52 6.45 4.51 5.87
N ALA A 53 5.25 4.08 6.24
CA ALA A 53 4.62 4.53 7.47
C ALA A 53 5.47 4.18 8.71
N LYS A 54 6.08 2.98 8.74
CA LYS A 54 7.01 2.56 9.81
C LYS A 54 8.29 3.40 9.80
N ILE A 55 8.91 3.61 8.66
CA ILE A 55 10.14 4.43 8.50
C ILE A 55 9.89 5.85 9.00
N PHE A 56 8.72 6.42 8.72
CA PHE A 56 8.35 7.77 9.16
C PHE A 56 7.73 7.81 10.56
N GLY A 57 7.90 6.74 11.35
CA GLY A 57 7.65 6.76 12.77
C GLY A 57 6.18 6.60 13.18
N SER A 58 5.39 5.79 12.46
CA SER A 58 4.05 5.41 12.93
C SER A 58 4.07 4.80 14.32
N LYS A 59 3.05 5.08 15.12
CA LYS A 59 2.84 4.43 16.41
C LYS A 59 2.46 2.96 16.27
N LYS A 60 1.60 2.65 15.31
CA LYS A 60 1.14 1.30 14.97
C LYS A 60 0.67 1.26 13.53
N VAL A 61 1.10 0.27 12.76
CA VAL A 61 0.57 0.00 11.41
C VAL A 61 -0.18 -1.32 11.41
N VAL A 62 -1.45 -1.26 10.99
CA VAL A 62 -2.33 -2.41 10.84
C VAL A 62 -2.64 -2.61 9.36
N VAL A 63 -2.45 -3.84 8.86
CA VAL A 63 -2.67 -4.18 7.45
C VAL A 63 -3.89 -5.07 7.32
N PHE A 64 -4.73 -4.80 6.34
CA PHE A 64 -6.01 -5.47 6.09
C PHE A 64 -5.98 -6.18 4.72
N ASP A 65 -6.34 -7.43 4.67
CA ASP A 65 -6.48 -8.18 3.41
C ASP A 65 -7.42 -9.38 3.61
N ILE A 66 -7.86 -9.97 2.49
CA ILE A 66 -8.61 -11.23 2.44
C ILE A 66 -7.69 -12.46 2.38
N SER A 67 -6.41 -12.28 2.06
CA SER A 67 -5.46 -13.36 1.84
C SER A 67 -4.57 -13.56 3.06
N ARG A 68 -4.70 -14.71 3.71
CA ARG A 68 -3.85 -15.06 4.85
C ARG A 68 -2.37 -15.06 4.50
N GLU A 69 -2.00 -15.57 3.34
CA GLU A 69 -0.62 -15.58 2.84
C GLU A 69 -0.01 -14.18 2.77
N ARG A 70 -0.79 -13.19 2.26
CA ARG A 70 -0.35 -11.79 2.18
C ARG A 70 -0.28 -11.13 3.56
N LEU A 71 -1.21 -11.45 4.45
CA LEU A 71 -1.17 -10.96 5.83
C LEU A 71 0.07 -11.49 6.57
N ASP A 72 0.44 -12.76 6.35
CA ASP A 72 1.67 -13.32 6.92
C ASP A 72 2.92 -12.66 6.34
N LEU A 73 2.92 -12.29 5.05
CA LEU A 73 3.98 -11.47 4.46
C LEU A 73 4.06 -10.10 5.13
N ALA A 74 2.93 -9.42 5.33
CA ALA A 74 2.90 -8.11 6.02
C ALA A 74 3.53 -8.19 7.42
N LEU A 75 3.21 -9.23 8.20
CA LEU A 75 3.81 -9.45 9.52
C LEU A 75 5.34 -9.63 9.44
N ARG A 76 5.82 -10.48 8.50
CA ARG A 76 7.27 -10.64 8.29
C ARG A 76 7.96 -9.35 7.87
N MET A 77 7.26 -8.50 7.11
CA MET A 77 7.76 -7.23 6.63
C MET A 77 7.63 -6.06 7.63
N GLY A 78 7.05 -6.30 8.81
CA GLY A 78 7.07 -5.38 9.93
C GLY A 78 5.74 -4.72 10.30
N ALA A 79 4.60 -5.23 9.81
CA ALA A 79 3.29 -4.81 10.32
C ALA A 79 3.17 -5.10 11.82
N ASP A 80 2.58 -4.19 12.58
CA ASP A 80 2.36 -4.38 14.03
C ASP A 80 1.17 -5.30 14.30
N ALA A 81 0.20 -5.34 13.41
CA ALA A 81 -0.94 -6.24 13.43
C ALA A 81 -1.52 -6.41 12.01
N VAL A 82 -2.30 -7.46 11.83
CA VAL A 82 -3.03 -7.70 10.60
C VAL A 82 -4.48 -8.07 10.92
N VAL A 83 -5.39 -7.72 10.02
CA VAL A 83 -6.82 -8.04 10.12
C VAL A 83 -7.25 -8.77 8.86
N ASP A 84 -7.76 -9.99 9.04
CA ASP A 84 -8.38 -10.78 7.98
C ASP A 84 -9.82 -10.32 7.79
N THR A 85 -10.08 -9.64 6.67
CA THR A 85 -11.39 -9.04 6.38
C THR A 85 -12.43 -10.04 5.89
N THR A 86 -12.10 -11.32 5.80
CA THR A 86 -13.07 -12.41 5.53
C THR A 86 -13.84 -12.83 6.78
N LYS A 87 -13.36 -12.47 7.98
CA LYS A 87 -14.02 -12.78 9.24
C LYS A 87 -15.20 -11.86 9.48
N GLU A 88 -16.27 -12.37 10.09
CA GLU A 88 -17.47 -11.58 10.41
C GLU A 88 -17.19 -10.43 11.38
N ASN A 89 -16.29 -10.64 12.34
CA ASN A 89 -15.95 -9.67 13.39
C ASN A 89 -14.72 -8.80 13.07
N TYR A 90 -14.28 -8.74 11.80
CA TYR A 90 -13.05 -8.01 11.43
C TYR A 90 -13.07 -6.54 11.84
N MET A 91 -14.23 -5.89 11.77
CA MET A 91 -14.37 -4.48 12.13
C MET A 91 -14.19 -4.28 13.65
N GLU A 92 -14.71 -5.17 14.47
CA GLU A 92 -14.51 -5.15 15.93
C GLU A 92 -13.04 -5.37 16.27
N GLU A 93 -12.39 -6.37 15.64
CA GLU A 93 -10.95 -6.59 15.79
C GLU A 93 -10.15 -5.34 15.41
N ALA A 94 -10.47 -4.72 14.27
CA ALA A 94 -9.82 -3.51 13.78
C ALA A 94 -9.94 -2.35 14.76
N MET A 95 -11.14 -2.08 15.24
CA MET A 95 -11.40 -0.96 16.17
C MET A 95 -10.78 -1.19 17.54
N ALA A 96 -10.74 -2.43 18.03
CA ALA A 96 -10.10 -2.78 19.30
C ALA A 96 -8.60 -2.45 19.30
N LEU A 97 -7.91 -2.58 18.15
CA LEU A 97 -6.48 -2.25 17.99
C LEU A 97 -6.16 -0.77 18.24
N THR A 98 -7.16 0.11 18.17
CA THR A 98 -7.06 1.55 18.41
C THR A 98 -7.85 2.03 19.63
N GLY A 99 -8.35 1.10 20.46
CA GLY A 99 -9.22 1.40 21.60
C GLY A 99 -10.53 2.08 21.19
N GLY A 100 -11.08 1.73 20.04
CA GLY A 100 -12.34 2.24 19.50
C GLY A 100 -12.24 3.62 18.82
N LYS A 101 -11.05 4.23 18.76
CA LYS A 101 -10.88 5.61 18.22
C LYS A 101 -10.80 5.65 16.68
N GLY A 102 -10.51 4.52 16.02
CA GLY A 102 -10.19 4.47 14.60
C GLY A 102 -8.74 4.87 14.30
N TYR A 103 -8.44 5.05 13.03
CA TYR A 103 -7.08 5.29 12.53
C TYR A 103 -6.91 6.74 12.08
N ALA A 104 -5.81 7.35 12.49
CA ALA A 104 -5.49 8.73 12.10
C ALA A 104 -5.10 8.85 10.61
N TYR A 105 -4.55 7.78 10.05
CA TYR A 105 -4.25 7.66 8.64
C TYR A 105 -4.79 6.35 8.09
N VAL A 106 -5.54 6.43 6.99
CA VAL A 106 -6.07 5.26 6.28
C VAL A 106 -5.63 5.33 4.84
N PHE A 107 -4.87 4.35 4.38
CA PHE A 107 -4.42 4.24 2.99
C PHE A 107 -5.14 3.07 2.31
N GLU A 108 -5.93 3.37 1.30
CA GLU A 108 -6.60 2.38 0.47
C GLU A 108 -5.72 2.08 -0.75
N THR A 109 -5.26 0.84 -0.88
CA THR A 109 -4.30 0.42 -1.91
C THR A 109 -4.79 -0.76 -2.76
N ALA A 110 -6.00 -1.28 -2.48
CA ALA A 110 -6.56 -2.44 -3.17
C ALA A 110 -7.41 -2.07 -4.38
N GLY A 111 -7.96 -0.84 -4.43
CA GLY A 111 -8.84 -0.39 -5.50
C GLY A 111 -10.17 -1.15 -5.55
N GLN A 112 -10.65 -1.66 -4.41
CA GLN A 112 -11.88 -2.44 -4.35
C GLN A 112 -12.99 -1.67 -3.63
N VAL A 113 -14.22 -1.76 -4.13
CA VAL A 113 -15.37 -1.07 -3.53
C VAL A 113 -15.51 -1.35 -2.03
N PRO A 114 -15.39 -2.61 -1.53
CA PRO A 114 -15.48 -2.87 -0.10
C PRO A 114 -14.39 -2.17 0.73
N THR A 115 -13.14 -2.12 0.25
CA THR A 115 -12.04 -1.47 0.98
C THR A 115 -12.18 0.05 0.97
N MET A 116 -12.72 0.63 -0.10
CA MET A 116 -13.03 2.07 -0.17
C MET A 116 -14.13 2.46 0.84
N HIS A 117 -15.18 1.64 1.01
CA HIS A 117 -16.17 1.85 2.07
C HIS A 117 -15.56 1.69 3.46
N MET A 118 -14.78 0.63 3.65
CA MET A 118 -14.07 0.35 4.91
C MET A 118 -13.17 1.52 5.33
N ALA A 119 -12.53 2.21 4.39
CA ALA A 119 -11.69 3.36 4.68
C ALA A 119 -12.44 4.47 5.44
N PHE A 120 -13.70 4.73 5.06
CA PHE A 120 -14.55 5.73 5.75
C PHE A 120 -14.96 5.27 7.15
N GLU A 121 -15.15 3.97 7.34
CA GLU A 121 -15.55 3.38 8.61
C GLU A 121 -14.40 3.37 9.62
N LEU A 122 -13.19 3.00 9.18
CA LEU A 122 -11.99 2.92 10.01
C LEU A 122 -11.39 4.29 10.36
N ALA A 123 -11.68 5.32 9.58
CA ALA A 123 -11.19 6.68 9.80
C ALA A 123 -11.56 7.20 11.19
N ALA A 124 -10.59 7.73 11.92
CA ALA A 124 -10.83 8.46 13.17
C ALA A 124 -11.39 9.86 12.91
N ASN A 125 -11.81 10.57 13.96
CA ASN A 125 -12.15 11.99 13.85
C ASN A 125 -10.91 12.80 13.46
N LYS A 126 -11.07 13.77 12.54
CA LYS A 126 -9.99 14.64 12.04
C LYS A 126 -8.83 13.88 11.39
N SER A 127 -9.08 12.67 10.90
CA SER A 127 -8.09 11.80 10.28
C SER A 127 -7.85 12.15 8.81
N HIS A 128 -6.99 11.35 8.17
CA HIS A 128 -6.63 11.47 6.77
C HIS A 128 -6.87 10.14 6.06
N VAL A 129 -7.66 10.16 5.00
CA VAL A 129 -7.93 9.00 4.13
C VAL A 129 -7.33 9.26 2.76
N CYS A 130 -6.52 8.34 2.25
CA CYS A 130 -5.89 8.43 0.94
C CYS A 130 -6.26 7.25 0.07
N PHE A 131 -6.80 7.51 -1.11
CA PHE A 131 -7.04 6.51 -2.14
C PHE A 131 -5.84 6.46 -3.10
N ILE A 132 -5.07 5.38 -3.04
CA ILE A 132 -3.97 5.04 -3.96
C ILE A 132 -4.47 3.99 -4.95
N GLY A 133 -5.33 3.08 -4.50
CA GLY A 133 -5.96 2.07 -5.35
C GLY A 133 -6.95 2.68 -6.33
N THR A 134 -6.92 2.20 -7.57
CA THR A 134 -7.87 2.63 -8.62
C THR A 134 -9.08 1.70 -8.62
N PRO A 135 -10.31 2.22 -8.50
CA PRO A 135 -11.52 1.38 -8.54
C PRO A 135 -11.70 0.77 -9.94
N HIS A 136 -12.09 -0.51 -9.96
CA HIS A 136 -12.38 -1.26 -11.17
C HIS A 136 -13.89 -1.47 -11.40
N ALA A 137 -14.73 -0.86 -10.56
CA ALA A 137 -16.20 -0.90 -10.65
C ALA A 137 -16.77 0.44 -10.17
N ASP A 138 -18.06 0.66 -10.43
CA ASP A 138 -18.75 1.84 -9.96
C ASP A 138 -18.71 1.92 -8.42
N LEU A 139 -18.29 3.07 -7.91
CA LEU A 139 -18.20 3.34 -6.49
C LEU A 139 -19.39 4.19 -6.05
N THR A 140 -20.27 3.59 -5.28
CA THR A 140 -21.46 4.26 -4.74
C THR A 140 -21.44 4.22 -3.22
N PHE A 141 -21.76 5.34 -2.61
CA PHE A 141 -21.92 5.45 -1.15
C PHE A 141 -23.38 5.69 -0.80
N THR A 142 -23.89 4.97 0.19
CA THR A 142 -25.16 5.35 0.81
C THR A 142 -24.98 6.69 1.54
N PRO A 143 -26.08 7.46 1.78
CA PRO A 143 -25.99 8.69 2.58
C PRO A 143 -25.31 8.48 3.94
N LYS A 144 -25.57 7.36 4.61
CA LYS A 144 -24.97 7.00 5.90
C LYS A 144 -23.45 6.77 5.79
N GLN A 145 -22.99 6.10 4.75
CA GLN A 145 -21.55 5.88 4.53
C GLN A 145 -20.85 7.20 4.23
N TRP A 146 -21.41 8.01 3.31
CA TRP A 146 -20.86 9.31 2.94
C TRP A 146 -20.78 10.29 4.12
N GLU A 147 -21.83 10.27 4.96
CA GLU A 147 -21.92 11.15 6.14
C GLU A 147 -20.76 10.93 7.14
N ASN A 148 -20.08 9.77 7.12
CA ASN A 148 -18.87 9.57 7.93
C ASN A 148 -17.81 10.64 7.67
N MET A 149 -17.64 11.09 6.42
CA MET A 149 -16.70 12.16 6.11
C MET A 149 -17.08 13.46 6.83
N ASN A 150 -18.36 13.84 6.78
CA ASN A 150 -18.85 15.06 7.43
C ASN A 150 -18.78 14.97 8.95
N ARG A 151 -19.21 13.84 9.51
CA ARG A 151 -19.27 13.65 10.97
C ARG A 151 -17.92 13.51 11.62
N LYS A 152 -16.98 12.86 10.93
CA LYS A 152 -15.60 12.66 11.41
C LYS A 152 -14.68 13.80 10.98
N GLU A 153 -15.12 14.66 10.05
CA GLU A 153 -14.35 15.76 9.47
C GLU A 153 -12.95 15.32 8.99
N PHE A 154 -12.85 14.10 8.44
CA PHE A 154 -11.60 13.62 7.87
C PHE A 154 -11.32 14.24 6.50
N LYS A 155 -10.05 14.35 6.14
CA LYS A 155 -9.63 14.76 4.80
C LYS A 155 -9.60 13.54 3.90
N LEU A 156 -10.17 13.65 2.69
CA LEU A 156 -10.08 12.63 1.64
C LEU A 156 -9.14 13.13 0.54
N THR A 157 -8.12 12.34 0.23
CA THR A 157 -7.10 12.64 -0.75
C THR A 157 -6.99 11.51 -1.77
N GLY A 158 -6.79 11.85 -3.05
CA GLY A 158 -6.40 10.90 -4.09
C GLY A 158 -4.89 10.96 -4.33
N SER A 159 -4.28 9.83 -4.66
CA SER A 159 -2.86 9.76 -5.04
C SER A 159 -2.71 8.89 -6.28
N TRP A 160 -2.00 9.40 -7.29
CA TRP A 160 -1.80 8.72 -8.56
C TRP A 160 -0.34 8.63 -8.98
N MET A 161 0.41 9.72 -8.77
CA MET A 161 1.78 9.85 -9.27
C MET A 161 2.77 9.01 -8.45
N SER A 162 3.96 8.82 -9.02
CA SER A 162 5.11 8.19 -8.36
C SER A 162 6.21 9.20 -7.99
N TYR A 163 5.96 10.49 -8.17
CA TYR A 163 6.91 11.56 -7.86
C TYR A 163 6.22 12.90 -7.67
N SER A 164 6.84 13.75 -6.88
CA SER A 164 6.53 15.18 -6.78
C SER A 164 7.34 15.96 -7.81
N SER A 165 6.70 16.92 -8.47
CA SER A 165 7.40 17.75 -9.48
C SER A 165 8.43 18.67 -8.82
N PRO A 166 9.63 18.87 -9.44
CA PRO A 166 10.09 18.22 -10.68
C PRO A 166 10.60 16.80 -10.44
N PHE A 167 10.53 15.96 -11.48
CA PHE A 167 11.14 14.62 -11.45
C PHE A 167 12.66 14.72 -11.19
N PRO A 168 13.28 13.86 -10.33
CA PRO A 168 12.72 12.62 -9.78
C PRO A 168 11.84 12.80 -8.54
N GLY A 169 11.77 13.98 -7.96
CA GLY A 169 11.14 14.20 -6.68
C GLY A 169 11.85 13.45 -5.54
N LYS A 170 11.52 13.80 -4.32
CA LYS A 170 12.12 13.15 -3.15
C LYS A 170 11.72 11.69 -2.99
N GLU A 171 10.63 11.25 -3.61
CA GLU A 171 10.17 9.86 -3.57
C GLU A 171 11.20 8.90 -4.11
N TRP A 172 11.79 9.20 -5.26
CA TRP A 172 12.79 8.34 -5.87
C TRP A 172 14.13 8.42 -5.15
N GLU A 173 14.54 9.60 -4.70
CA GLU A 173 15.77 9.80 -3.92
C GLU A 173 15.70 9.03 -2.59
N LEU A 174 14.60 9.16 -1.86
CA LEU A 174 14.39 8.45 -0.61
C LEU A 174 14.29 6.93 -0.83
N THR A 175 13.61 6.48 -1.89
CA THR A 175 13.53 5.04 -2.21
C THR A 175 14.93 4.46 -2.43
N ALA A 176 15.78 5.13 -3.24
CA ALA A 176 17.15 4.70 -3.46
C ALA A 176 17.96 4.67 -2.14
N HIS A 177 17.85 5.71 -1.33
CA HIS A 177 18.54 5.80 -0.05
C HIS A 177 18.12 4.69 0.92
N TYR A 178 16.81 4.47 1.10
CA TYR A 178 16.31 3.52 2.09
C TYR A 178 16.47 2.05 1.66
N PHE A 179 16.52 1.74 0.37
CA PHE A 179 16.97 0.43 -0.11
C PHE A 179 18.46 0.24 0.15
N ALA A 180 19.33 1.22 -0.14
CA ALA A 180 20.76 1.13 0.08
C ALA A 180 21.11 0.93 1.57
N THR A 181 20.36 1.57 2.48
CA THR A 181 20.55 1.44 3.94
C THR A 181 19.87 0.20 4.54
N GLY A 182 19.11 -0.55 3.75
CA GLY A 182 18.39 -1.76 4.19
C GLY A 182 17.17 -1.51 5.08
N GLN A 183 16.74 -0.26 5.23
CA GLN A 183 15.55 0.08 5.99
C GLN A 183 14.27 -0.21 5.20
N LEU A 184 14.30 0.03 3.88
CA LEU A 184 13.28 -0.43 2.96
C LEU A 184 13.66 -1.83 2.47
N LYS A 185 12.78 -2.80 2.67
CA LYS A 185 13.09 -4.21 2.47
C LYS A 185 12.39 -4.76 1.23
N PHE A 186 13.07 -5.64 0.54
CA PHE A 186 12.52 -6.50 -0.49
C PHE A 186 12.29 -7.91 0.08
N ASP A 187 11.19 -8.53 -0.29
CA ASP A 187 10.91 -9.93 -0.01
C ASP A 187 10.59 -10.65 -1.33
N PRO A 188 11.14 -11.86 -1.59
CA PRO A 188 10.80 -12.63 -2.79
C PRO A 188 9.29 -12.84 -3.00
N GLY A 189 8.48 -12.79 -1.94
CA GLY A 189 7.02 -12.83 -2.01
C GLY A 189 6.37 -11.67 -2.76
N PHE A 190 7.11 -10.61 -3.10
CA PHE A 190 6.63 -9.56 -4.03
C PHE A 190 6.60 -10.04 -5.48
N VAL A 191 7.34 -11.08 -5.81
CA VAL A 191 7.52 -11.57 -7.18
C VAL A 191 6.71 -12.85 -7.38
N TYR A 192 5.73 -12.80 -8.28
CA TYR A 192 4.98 -13.98 -8.69
C TYR A 192 5.86 -14.93 -9.51
N CYS A 193 6.53 -14.39 -10.52
CA CYS A 193 7.51 -15.13 -11.32
C CYS A 193 8.47 -14.18 -12.04
N LYS A 194 9.57 -14.74 -12.54
CA LYS A 194 10.48 -14.10 -13.50
C LYS A 194 10.26 -14.72 -14.86
N MET A 195 10.20 -13.90 -15.91
CA MET A 195 10.02 -14.34 -17.27
C MET A 195 11.06 -13.62 -18.16
N PRO A 196 11.58 -14.27 -19.22
CA PRO A 196 12.44 -13.60 -20.17
C PRO A 196 11.70 -12.46 -20.88
N MET A 197 12.43 -11.43 -21.32
CA MET A 197 11.85 -10.27 -22.03
C MET A 197 11.12 -10.70 -23.30
N SER A 198 11.58 -11.76 -23.97
CA SER A 198 10.94 -12.36 -25.15
C SER A 198 9.52 -12.86 -24.89
N GLN A 199 9.17 -13.18 -23.63
CA GLN A 199 7.83 -13.64 -23.20
C GLN A 199 6.97 -12.52 -22.57
N ALA A 200 7.29 -11.26 -22.82
CA ALA A 200 6.52 -10.14 -22.26
C ALA A 200 5.02 -10.21 -22.60
N GLN A 201 4.68 -10.63 -23.83
CA GLN A 201 3.27 -10.76 -24.22
C GLN A 201 2.54 -11.83 -23.39
N GLU A 202 3.18 -12.96 -23.10
CA GLU A 202 2.63 -14.03 -22.27
C GLU A 202 2.48 -13.57 -20.83
N ALA A 203 3.46 -12.81 -20.30
CA ALA A 203 3.36 -12.22 -18.99
C ALA A 203 2.11 -11.34 -18.83
N PHE A 204 1.81 -10.50 -19.83
CA PHE A 204 0.58 -9.69 -19.83
C PHE A 204 -0.71 -10.53 -19.92
N GLN A 205 -0.68 -11.70 -20.59
CA GLN A 205 -1.85 -12.59 -20.65
C GLN A 205 -2.20 -13.17 -19.28
N LEU A 206 -1.21 -13.42 -18.40
CA LEU A 206 -1.46 -13.95 -17.06
C LEU A 206 -2.36 -13.01 -16.21
N PHE A 207 -2.26 -11.68 -16.42
CA PHE A 207 -3.11 -10.70 -15.72
C PHE A 207 -4.58 -10.73 -16.17
N LYS A 208 -4.91 -11.36 -17.31
CA LYS A 208 -6.30 -11.51 -17.75
C LYS A 208 -7.11 -12.50 -16.90
N THR A 209 -6.43 -13.36 -16.14
CA THR A 209 -7.08 -14.27 -15.20
C THR A 209 -7.11 -13.60 -13.81
N PRO A 210 -8.28 -13.15 -13.34
CA PRO A 210 -8.37 -12.48 -12.04
C PRO A 210 -7.83 -13.35 -10.90
N GLY A 211 -6.99 -12.76 -10.04
CA GLY A 211 -6.44 -13.42 -8.86
C GLY A 211 -5.31 -14.43 -9.14
N LEU A 212 -4.94 -14.69 -10.39
CA LEU A 212 -3.82 -15.60 -10.73
C LEU A 212 -2.48 -14.99 -10.31
N VAL A 213 -2.21 -13.76 -10.71
CA VAL A 213 -0.94 -13.08 -10.40
C VAL A 213 -1.06 -12.39 -9.05
N LYS A 214 -0.40 -12.96 -8.04
CA LYS A 214 -0.43 -12.45 -6.66
C LYS A 214 0.80 -11.60 -6.30
N GLY A 215 1.38 -10.92 -7.24
CA GLY A 215 2.58 -10.11 -7.06
C GLY A 215 3.00 -9.45 -8.36
N LYS A 216 4.28 -9.17 -8.51
CA LYS A 216 4.87 -8.63 -9.74
C LYS A 216 5.44 -9.75 -10.60
N ILE A 217 5.30 -9.62 -11.91
CA ILE A 217 6.08 -10.42 -12.88
C ILE A 217 7.29 -9.56 -13.23
N LEU A 218 8.49 -10.12 -13.04
CA LEU A 218 9.72 -9.46 -13.45
C LEU A 218 10.13 -9.98 -14.83
N LEU A 219 10.22 -9.07 -15.79
CA LEU A 219 10.80 -9.37 -17.08
C LEU A 219 12.32 -9.17 -16.98
N VAL A 220 13.06 -10.18 -17.37
CA VAL A 220 14.54 -10.19 -17.30
C VAL A 220 15.13 -10.29 -18.68
N ASN A 221 16.26 -9.61 -18.91
CA ASN A 221 17.01 -9.80 -20.16
C ASN A 221 17.57 -11.22 -20.18
N GLU A 222 17.54 -11.83 -21.37
CA GLU A 222 18.27 -13.04 -21.68
C GLU A 222 19.70 -12.61 -22.05
N ASP A 223 20.70 -13.12 -21.34
CA ASP A 223 22.11 -12.96 -21.70
C ASP A 223 22.49 -13.88 -22.84
#